data_4b8c4b3efc6961763480548366377355
#
_entry.id   4b8c4b3efc6961763480548366377355
#
_cell.length_a   1.000
_cell.length_b   1.000
_cell.length_c   1.000
_cell.angle_alpha   90.00
_cell.angle_beta   90.00
_cell.angle_gamma   90.00
#
_symmetry.space_group_name_H-M   'P 1'
#
loop_
_entity.id
_entity.type
_entity.pdbx_description
1 polymer ?
#
loop_
_entity_poly.entity_id
_entity_poly.type
_entity_poly.pdbx_seq_one_letter_code
_entity_poly.pdbx_strand_id
1 'polypeptide(L)'
;MQPLPRTLSLSLLLALAACGGPSSSRDASDPTDAATPPEDASAPADGATPPEDAAQVEDVAPLPADATVPPMDSSVTPTDASAPPEDVPSPPVDSGTPPGPMNYTGNGPLTPMLGAMLPLTMPATTGCAANDCRINAFVASPAGSVPGRAAPFPVIVLSNGFRLPASQYQSYALRLARWGYVVVRWDTTTEEGFIPRSISHRVLANMLRALPDEVARAASMTGMMDTRRVVFAGHSRGGKLSALATAGNANAVGFVGLDPVDAPPPMTPPGPEYPSAATALASFRGPSVVIGAALGGVATPGSFGMACAPTMDNYRTFYTAASAPATEITLAQTGHMQFIDDRARCPASPLGGTICSLCTAGTAADTTVRDISQTVLLALSERATRGAEVSAYLTPTGSWLSIQAGVTAQVK
;
A
#
# COMPACT_ATOMS: atom_id res chain seq x y z
N MET A 1 -25.25 3.36 -36.66
CA MET A 1 -24.96 4.36 -35.63
C MET A 1 -23.46 4.32 -35.34
N GLN A 2 -22.74 5.28 -35.93
CA GLN A 2 -21.28 5.37 -35.76
C GLN A 2 -20.95 6.13 -34.47
N PRO A 3 -19.88 5.77 -33.72
CA PRO A 3 -19.46 6.54 -32.53
C PRO A 3 -18.68 7.79 -32.95
N LEU A 4 -19.05 8.91 -32.35
CA LEU A 4 -18.38 10.20 -32.46
C LEU A 4 -16.99 10.18 -31.77
N PRO A 5 -16.00 10.88 -32.34
CA PRO A 5 -14.66 10.96 -31.77
C PRO A 5 -14.63 11.88 -30.53
N ARG A 6 -13.96 11.42 -29.47
CA ARG A 6 -13.65 12.19 -28.27
C ARG A 6 -12.57 13.23 -28.60
N THR A 7 -12.96 14.50 -28.58
CA THR A 7 -12.04 15.63 -28.64
C THR A 7 -11.24 15.74 -27.35
N LEU A 8 -9.92 15.56 -27.44
CA LEU A 8 -8.96 15.95 -26.41
C LEU A 8 -8.93 17.48 -26.31
N SER A 9 -9.34 18.03 -25.17
CA SER A 9 -9.03 19.42 -24.81
C SER A 9 -7.74 19.46 -24.02
N LEU A 10 -6.65 19.74 -24.72
CA LEU A 10 -5.34 20.06 -24.15
C LEU A 10 -5.32 21.57 -23.92
N SER A 11 -5.57 22.03 -22.70
CA SER A 11 -5.37 23.43 -22.33
C SER A 11 -4.07 23.57 -21.57
N LEU A 12 -3.00 23.85 -22.30
CA LEU A 12 -1.72 24.32 -21.81
C LEU A 12 -1.81 25.83 -21.63
N LEU A 13 -1.78 26.35 -20.43
CA LEU A 13 -1.63 27.76 -20.16
C LEU A 13 -0.45 27.98 -19.22
N LEU A 14 0.73 28.17 -19.81
CA LEU A 14 1.84 28.90 -19.22
C LEU A 14 1.59 30.39 -19.47
N ALA A 15 1.41 31.16 -18.41
CA ALA A 15 1.49 32.60 -18.48
C ALA A 15 2.41 33.10 -17.37
N LEU A 16 3.67 33.31 -17.72
CA LEU A 16 4.57 34.23 -17.01
C LEU A 16 4.21 35.65 -17.49
N ALA A 17 3.75 36.49 -16.58
CA ALA A 17 3.70 37.93 -16.82
C ALA A 17 4.52 38.62 -15.72
N ALA A 18 5.64 39.12 -16.13
CA ALA A 18 6.41 40.17 -15.45
C ALA A 18 5.88 41.54 -15.83
N CYS A 19 5.61 42.39 -14.85
CA CYS A 19 5.58 43.85 -14.93
C CYS A 19 5.73 44.34 -13.48
N GLY A 20 6.69 45.06 -13.03
CA GLY A 20 7.24 46.29 -13.56
C GLY A 20 6.69 47.48 -12.77
N GLY A 21 7.34 47.95 -11.69
CA GLY A 21 7.55 49.11 -10.85
C GLY A 21 6.54 50.29 -10.95
N PRO A 22 6.63 51.42 -10.24
CA PRO A 22 7.85 51.97 -9.64
C PRO A 22 7.69 52.67 -8.24
N SER A 23 8.84 52.87 -7.58
CA SER A 23 9.34 54.06 -6.84
C SER A 23 8.56 54.81 -5.75
N SER A 24 9.20 54.97 -4.59
CA SER A 24 9.69 56.27 -3.99
C SER A 24 10.33 55.95 -2.62
N SER A 25 11.60 56.11 -2.44
CA SER A 25 12.41 57.26 -2.05
C SER A 25 12.37 57.61 -0.57
N ARG A 26 13.60 57.65 -0.01
CA ARG A 26 14.19 58.47 1.10
C ARG A 26 14.48 57.66 2.35
N ASP A 27 15.61 57.78 3.02
CA ASP A 27 16.84 58.58 2.92
C ASP A 27 17.89 57.91 3.81
N ALA A 28 19.14 58.01 3.36
CA ALA A 28 20.40 58.27 4.04
C ALA A 28 20.76 57.63 5.40
N SER A 29 21.82 56.87 5.41
CA SER A 29 23.10 57.19 6.03
C SER A 29 24.08 56.03 5.91
N ASP A 30 25.15 56.28 5.15
CA ASP A 30 26.46 55.63 5.14
C ASP A 30 27.28 56.14 6.37
N PRO A 31 28.40 55.57 6.86
CA PRO A 31 29.50 55.07 6.04
C PRO A 31 30.31 53.83 6.53
N THR A 32 31.07 53.30 5.57
CA THR A 32 32.44 52.75 5.66
C THR A 32 32.75 51.56 6.55
N ASP A 33 33.11 50.40 5.94
CA ASP A 33 34.53 50.02 5.92
C ASP A 33 34.80 48.92 4.89
N ALA A 34 35.88 49.13 4.18
CA ALA A 34 36.45 48.31 3.15
C ALA A 34 37.29 47.17 3.75
N ALA A 35 37.15 45.95 3.23
CA ALA A 35 38.19 44.94 3.26
C ALA A 35 38.18 44.09 1.99
N THR A 36 39.20 44.28 1.19
CA THR A 36 39.62 43.54 0.00
C THR A 36 39.87 42.05 0.28
N PRO A 37 39.61 41.14 -0.68
CA PRO A 37 40.07 39.77 -0.61
C PRO A 37 41.52 39.63 -1.15
N PRO A 38 42.31 38.66 -0.67
CA PRO A 38 43.57 38.30 -1.30
C PRO A 38 43.36 37.32 -2.46
N GLU A 39 43.97 37.67 -3.58
CA GLU A 39 44.40 36.75 -4.64
C GLU A 39 45.59 35.93 -4.15
N ASP A 40 45.62 34.65 -4.50
CA ASP A 40 46.78 33.91 -5.03
C ASP A 40 46.45 32.44 -4.99
N ALA A 41 46.51 31.80 -6.06
CA ALA A 41 47.52 31.30 -6.98
C ALA A 41 47.59 29.77 -7.02
N SER A 42 47.67 29.28 -8.23
CA SER A 42 48.42 28.09 -8.66
C SER A 42 47.68 26.75 -8.65
N ALA A 43 47.26 26.36 -9.85
CA ALA A 43 47.17 24.98 -10.27
C ALA A 43 48.56 24.37 -10.45
N PRO A 44 48.74 23.07 -10.28
CA PRO A 44 49.60 22.29 -11.16
C PRO A 44 48.79 21.27 -11.96
N ALA A 45 49.09 21.30 -13.25
CA ALA A 45 48.87 20.20 -14.17
C ALA A 45 49.84 19.08 -13.82
N ASP A 46 49.36 17.85 -13.75
CA ASP A 46 50.17 16.72 -14.20
C ASP A 46 49.26 15.58 -14.60
N GLY A 47 49.51 15.12 -15.80
CA GLY A 47 48.89 13.98 -16.45
C GLY A 47 49.34 12.67 -15.85
N ALA A 48 48.43 11.77 -15.74
CA ALA A 48 48.69 10.36 -15.63
C ALA A 48 47.70 9.57 -16.50
N THR A 49 48.21 9.02 -17.56
CA THR A 49 47.62 7.98 -18.42
C THR A 49 47.27 6.75 -17.59
N PRO A 50 46.09 6.12 -17.82
CA PRO A 50 45.80 4.82 -17.23
C PRO A 50 46.57 3.70 -17.97
N PRO A 51 47.01 2.65 -17.28
CA PRO A 51 47.57 1.49 -17.94
C PRO A 51 46.49 0.62 -18.59
N GLU A 52 46.70 0.27 -19.83
CA GLU A 52 46.08 -0.87 -20.51
C GLU A 52 46.58 -2.14 -19.84
N ASP A 53 45.69 -2.92 -19.24
CA ASP A 53 45.93 -4.32 -18.95
C ASP A 53 44.81 -5.13 -19.59
N ALA A 54 45.14 -5.69 -20.75
CA ALA A 54 44.38 -6.68 -21.46
C ALA A 54 44.55 -8.02 -20.75
N ALA A 55 43.57 -8.44 -19.96
CA ALA A 55 43.50 -9.81 -19.48
C ALA A 55 42.82 -10.68 -20.54
N GLN A 56 43.59 -11.64 -21.01
CA GLN A 56 43.23 -12.68 -21.98
C GLN A 56 42.05 -13.52 -21.51
N VAL A 57 41.09 -13.72 -22.42
CA VAL A 57 40.02 -14.69 -22.30
C VAL A 57 40.64 -16.07 -22.49
N GLU A 58 40.69 -16.88 -21.45
CA GLU A 58 41.04 -18.30 -21.57
C GLU A 58 39.89 -19.08 -22.24
N ASP A 59 40.22 -19.76 -23.31
CA ASP A 59 39.42 -20.74 -24.03
C ASP A 59 38.95 -21.85 -23.07
N VAL A 60 37.64 -21.91 -22.80
CA VAL A 60 37.05 -23.08 -22.15
C VAL A 60 36.74 -24.14 -23.20
N ALA A 61 37.44 -25.24 -23.13
CA ALA A 61 37.26 -26.41 -23.97
C ALA A 61 35.83 -27.00 -23.81
N PRO A 62 35.25 -27.54 -24.90
CA PRO A 62 33.93 -28.18 -24.85
C PRO A 62 33.98 -29.53 -24.10
N LEU A 63 33.02 -29.76 -23.24
CA LEU A 63 32.78 -31.02 -22.54
C LEU A 63 32.41 -32.13 -23.54
N PRO A 64 32.90 -33.38 -23.34
CA PRO A 64 32.56 -34.48 -24.23
C PRO A 64 31.10 -34.93 -24.01
N ALA A 65 30.38 -35.07 -25.13
CA ALA A 65 29.14 -35.82 -25.22
C ALA A 65 29.50 -37.31 -25.24
N ASP A 66 29.15 -38.05 -24.22
CA ASP A 66 28.65 -39.43 -24.29
C ASP A 66 28.50 -40.00 -22.85
N ALA A 67 27.25 -40.15 -22.41
CA ALA A 67 26.92 -41.11 -21.38
C ALA A 67 25.58 -41.74 -21.75
N THR A 68 25.66 -42.85 -22.42
CA THR A 68 24.56 -43.79 -22.70
C THR A 68 23.91 -44.23 -21.38
N VAL A 69 22.62 -43.91 -21.24
CA VAL A 69 21.76 -44.42 -20.16
C VAL A 69 21.40 -45.86 -20.49
N PRO A 70 21.61 -46.83 -19.56
CA PRO A 70 21.16 -48.21 -19.77
C PRO A 70 19.63 -48.30 -19.67
N PRO A 71 18.96 -49.21 -20.39
CA PRO A 71 17.52 -49.38 -20.35
C PRO A 71 17.07 -49.95 -19.00
N MET A 72 16.06 -49.29 -18.39
CA MET A 72 15.37 -49.83 -17.23
C MET A 72 14.52 -51.02 -17.62
N ASP A 73 14.80 -52.13 -16.97
CA ASP A 73 14.05 -53.38 -17.04
C ASP A 73 12.65 -53.19 -16.41
N SER A 74 11.60 -53.33 -17.23
CA SER A 74 10.20 -53.18 -16.83
C SER A 74 9.64 -54.57 -16.46
N SER A 75 9.98 -55.05 -15.27
CA SER A 75 9.31 -56.22 -14.72
C SER A 75 9.15 -56.09 -13.20
N VAL A 76 8.19 -55.28 -12.76
CA VAL A 76 7.70 -55.35 -11.40
C VAL A 76 6.23 -55.80 -11.48
N THR A 77 5.99 -57.04 -11.14
CA THR A 77 4.67 -57.64 -10.92
C THR A 77 3.92 -56.88 -9.79
N PRO A 78 2.64 -56.53 -9.92
CA PRO A 78 1.89 -55.92 -8.82
C PRO A 78 1.64 -56.93 -7.73
N THR A 79 2.22 -56.72 -6.57
CA THR A 79 1.90 -57.47 -5.36
C THR A 79 0.69 -56.83 -4.68
N ASP A 80 -0.35 -57.64 -4.56
CA ASP A 80 -1.50 -57.63 -3.65
C ASP A 80 -1.94 -56.30 -3.01
N ALA A 81 -3.21 -55.99 -3.31
CA ALA A 81 -3.99 -54.97 -2.67
C ALA A 81 -4.14 -55.23 -1.16
N SER A 82 -3.42 -54.51 -0.36
CA SER A 82 -3.68 -54.37 1.07
C SER A 82 -5.03 -53.72 1.27
N ALA A 83 -5.88 -54.30 2.12
CA ALA A 83 -7.18 -53.78 2.52
C ALA A 83 -7.11 -52.33 2.97
N PRO A 84 -8.15 -51.52 2.74
CA PRO A 84 -8.19 -50.15 3.23
C PRO A 84 -8.06 -50.15 4.76
N PRO A 85 -7.31 -49.16 5.35
CA PRO A 85 -7.22 -49.03 6.79
C PRO A 85 -8.64 -48.79 7.35
N GLU A 86 -8.97 -49.53 8.42
CA GLU A 86 -10.21 -49.36 9.17
C GLU A 86 -10.42 -47.89 9.53
N ASP A 87 -11.65 -47.39 9.33
CA ASP A 87 -12.11 -46.08 9.76
C ASP A 87 -11.76 -45.82 11.22
N VAL A 88 -10.69 -45.09 11.46
CA VAL A 88 -10.43 -44.52 12.77
C VAL A 88 -11.49 -43.44 12.97
N PRO A 89 -12.36 -43.57 13.98
CA PRO A 89 -13.40 -42.58 14.24
C PRO A 89 -12.69 -41.23 14.50
N SER A 90 -13.03 -40.25 13.66
CA SER A 90 -12.59 -38.86 13.89
C SER A 90 -12.98 -38.46 15.31
N PRO A 91 -12.07 -37.82 16.08
CA PRO A 91 -12.45 -37.34 17.40
C PRO A 91 -13.66 -36.42 17.28
N PRO A 92 -14.60 -36.48 18.24
CA PRO A 92 -15.82 -35.69 18.20
C PRO A 92 -15.40 -34.20 18.05
N VAL A 93 -15.84 -33.57 16.96
CA VAL A 93 -15.74 -32.14 16.78
C VAL A 93 -16.58 -31.55 17.90
N ASP A 94 -15.92 -30.90 18.85
CA ASP A 94 -16.59 -30.17 19.90
C ASP A 94 -17.50 -29.12 19.23
N SER A 95 -18.79 -29.45 19.17
CA SER A 95 -19.85 -28.58 18.66
C SER A 95 -20.18 -27.52 19.71
N GLY A 96 -19.15 -26.89 20.26
CA GLY A 96 -19.27 -25.68 21.07
C GLY A 96 -20.10 -24.66 20.32
N THR A 97 -21.12 -24.14 20.96
CA THR A 97 -21.98 -23.06 20.46
C THR A 97 -21.09 -22.01 19.76
N PRO A 98 -21.37 -21.66 18.49
CA PRO A 98 -20.57 -20.64 17.80
C PRO A 98 -20.43 -19.43 18.71
N PRO A 99 -19.25 -18.88 18.93
CA PRO A 99 -19.10 -17.68 19.74
C PRO A 99 -20.04 -16.62 19.16
N GLY A 100 -20.84 -16.01 20.02
CA GLY A 100 -21.78 -14.96 19.64
C GLY A 100 -21.06 -13.84 18.86
N PRO A 101 -21.80 -12.96 18.18
CA PRO A 101 -21.22 -11.95 17.31
C PRO A 101 -20.18 -11.13 18.08
N MET A 102 -18.95 -11.15 17.58
CA MET A 102 -17.83 -10.43 18.21
C MET A 102 -17.97 -8.93 18.04
N ASN A 103 -17.72 -8.18 19.11
CA ASN A 103 -17.73 -6.71 19.06
C ASN A 103 -16.36 -6.18 18.57
N TYR A 104 -16.27 -5.84 17.29
CA TYR A 104 -15.04 -5.31 16.65
C TYR A 104 -14.80 -3.82 16.89
N THR A 105 -15.68 -3.11 17.63
CA THR A 105 -15.49 -1.68 17.91
C THR A 105 -14.43 -1.41 18.99
N GLY A 106 -14.20 -2.39 19.86
CA GLY A 106 -13.26 -2.29 20.96
C GLY A 106 -11.84 -2.77 20.62
N ASN A 107 -11.01 -2.76 21.63
CA ASN A 107 -9.68 -3.37 21.56
C ASN A 107 -9.81 -4.90 21.58
N GLY A 108 -8.95 -5.56 20.80
CA GLY A 108 -8.81 -7.02 20.84
C GLY A 108 -8.14 -7.51 22.14
N PRO A 109 -8.17 -8.84 22.35
CA PRO A 109 -7.72 -9.45 23.61
C PRO A 109 -6.19 -9.58 23.75
N LEU A 110 -5.43 -9.31 22.67
CA LEU A 110 -3.98 -9.50 22.68
C LEU A 110 -3.24 -8.19 22.93
N THR A 111 -2.03 -8.26 23.47
CA THR A 111 -1.15 -7.10 23.61
C THR A 111 -0.40 -6.88 22.30
N PRO A 112 -0.45 -5.68 21.70
CA PRO A 112 0.31 -5.40 20.49
C PRO A 112 1.75 -5.06 20.83
N MET A 113 2.69 -5.51 20.00
CA MET A 113 4.10 -5.15 20.02
C MET A 113 4.47 -4.43 18.74
N LEU A 114 5.28 -3.39 18.85
CA LEU A 114 5.92 -2.73 17.72
C LEU A 114 7.36 -3.24 17.60
N GLY A 115 7.70 -3.78 16.44
CA GLY A 115 9.07 -4.11 16.09
C GLY A 115 9.89 -2.85 15.75
N ALA A 116 11.21 -2.99 15.78
CA ALA A 116 12.10 -1.98 15.22
C ALA A 116 11.87 -1.85 13.71
N MET A 117 12.27 -0.71 13.14
CA MET A 117 12.32 -0.53 11.70
C MET A 117 13.22 -1.60 11.07
N LEU A 118 12.70 -2.27 10.05
CA LEU A 118 13.38 -3.34 9.33
C LEU A 118 13.74 -2.84 7.92
N PRO A 119 15.02 -2.50 7.65
CA PRO A 119 15.46 -2.17 6.30
C PRO A 119 15.48 -3.44 5.45
N LEU A 120 14.82 -3.39 4.30
CA LEU A 120 14.73 -4.52 3.37
C LEU A 120 15.23 -4.12 1.99
N THR A 121 15.88 -5.07 1.32
CA THR A 121 16.12 -5.01 -0.13
C THR A 121 15.19 -6.03 -0.78
N MET A 122 14.24 -5.54 -1.56
CA MET A 122 13.27 -6.40 -2.24
C MET A 122 13.92 -7.18 -3.37
N PRO A 123 13.43 -8.39 -3.67
CA PRO A 123 13.98 -9.21 -4.75
C PRO A 123 13.92 -8.52 -6.12
N ALA A 124 14.93 -8.68 -6.94
CA ALA A 124 14.97 -8.15 -8.31
C ALA A 124 13.80 -8.67 -9.19
N THR A 125 13.22 -9.82 -8.85
CA THR A 125 12.03 -10.38 -9.50
C THR A 125 10.80 -9.48 -9.41
N THR A 126 10.78 -8.50 -8.49
CA THR A 126 9.73 -7.49 -8.41
C THR A 126 9.79 -6.47 -9.56
N GLY A 127 10.93 -6.41 -10.28
CA GLY A 127 11.18 -5.47 -11.36
C GLY A 127 11.69 -4.10 -10.87
N CYS A 128 12.07 -3.98 -9.60
CA CYS A 128 12.65 -2.74 -9.07
C CYS A 128 14.07 -2.52 -9.58
N ALA A 129 14.45 -1.26 -9.84
CA ALA A 129 15.84 -0.88 -10.08
C ALA A 129 16.62 -0.87 -8.76
N ALA A 130 17.93 -1.11 -8.80
CA ALA A 130 18.77 -1.36 -7.62
C ALA A 130 18.56 -0.38 -6.45
N ASN A 131 18.40 0.92 -6.72
CA ASN A 131 18.16 1.93 -5.69
C ASN A 131 16.71 1.98 -5.19
N ASP A 132 15.76 1.55 -6.02
CA ASP A 132 14.33 1.58 -5.72
C ASP A 132 13.85 0.30 -5.04
N CYS A 133 14.71 -0.73 -4.93
CA CYS A 133 14.41 -1.99 -4.23
C CYS A 133 14.46 -1.86 -2.71
N ARG A 134 14.91 -0.73 -2.16
CA ARG A 134 15.05 -0.54 -0.73
C ARG A 134 13.77 0.04 -0.13
N ILE A 135 13.28 -0.62 0.91
CA ILE A 135 12.16 -0.14 1.72
C ILE A 135 12.47 -0.30 3.21
N ASN A 136 11.77 0.48 4.03
CA ASN A 136 11.74 0.31 5.47
C ASN A 136 10.39 -0.30 5.85
N ALA A 137 10.38 -1.48 6.45
CA ALA A 137 9.19 -2.12 6.97
C ALA A 137 9.04 -1.85 8.49
N PHE A 138 7.79 -1.68 8.93
CA PHE A 138 7.41 -1.44 10.32
C PHE A 138 6.35 -2.46 10.71
N VAL A 139 6.71 -3.39 11.58
CA VAL A 139 5.86 -4.51 11.94
C VAL A 139 5.19 -4.26 13.29
N ALA A 140 3.87 -4.45 13.33
CA ALA A 140 3.14 -4.62 14.57
C ALA A 140 2.66 -6.06 14.66
N SER A 141 2.88 -6.72 15.80
CA SER A 141 2.54 -8.13 16.00
C SER A 141 1.83 -8.35 17.33
N PRO A 142 1.01 -9.41 17.44
CA PRO A 142 0.45 -9.81 18.73
C PRO A 142 1.53 -10.39 19.65
N ALA A 143 1.42 -10.11 20.95
CA ALA A 143 2.10 -10.86 21.99
C ALA A 143 1.15 -11.91 22.59
N GLY A 144 1.65 -13.13 22.72
CA GLY A 144 0.88 -14.24 23.26
C GLY A 144 -0.17 -14.80 22.32
N SER A 145 -1.12 -15.55 22.88
CA SER A 145 -2.23 -16.19 22.16
C SER A 145 -3.46 -16.30 23.06
N VAL A 146 -4.63 -16.32 22.43
CA VAL A 146 -5.89 -16.67 23.09
C VAL A 146 -6.63 -17.67 22.19
N PRO A 147 -7.64 -18.40 22.68
CA PRO A 147 -8.43 -19.33 21.86
C PRO A 147 -8.90 -18.68 20.55
N GLY A 148 -8.64 -19.35 19.43
CA GLY A 148 -8.95 -18.85 18.08
C GLY A 148 -8.02 -17.76 17.54
N ARG A 149 -6.99 -17.33 18.32
CA ARG A 149 -6.02 -16.30 17.93
C ARG A 149 -4.62 -16.68 18.38
N ALA A 150 -4.01 -17.60 17.67
CA ALA A 150 -2.65 -18.08 17.92
C ALA A 150 -1.81 -18.00 16.64
N ALA A 151 -0.49 -18.00 16.76
CA ALA A 151 0.42 -18.10 15.63
C ALA A 151 0.23 -19.43 14.87
N PRO A 152 0.44 -19.46 13.54
CA PRO A 152 0.80 -18.30 12.72
C PRO A 152 -0.39 -17.35 12.48
N PHE A 153 -0.16 -16.06 12.67
CA PHE A 153 -1.18 -15.03 12.50
C PHE A 153 -1.31 -14.58 11.03
N PRO A 154 -2.53 -14.36 10.53
CA PRO A 154 -2.72 -13.76 9.22
C PRO A 154 -2.03 -12.39 9.13
N VAL A 155 -1.65 -12.02 7.91
CA VAL A 155 -0.90 -10.79 7.64
C VAL A 155 -1.80 -9.71 7.04
N ILE A 156 -1.62 -8.48 7.48
CA ILE A 156 -2.19 -7.30 6.84
C ILE A 156 -1.04 -6.43 6.35
N VAL A 157 -0.97 -6.17 5.04
CA VAL A 157 -0.08 -5.18 4.46
C VAL A 157 -0.84 -3.88 4.33
N LEU A 158 -0.41 -2.84 5.07
CA LEU A 158 -1.08 -1.54 5.11
C LEU A 158 -0.21 -0.48 4.44
N SER A 159 -0.65 -0.02 3.28
CA SER A 159 0.08 0.90 2.41
C SER A 159 -0.35 2.35 2.63
N ASN A 160 0.63 3.22 2.76
CA ASN A 160 0.46 4.66 2.99
C ASN A 160 0.10 5.42 1.70
N GLY A 161 -0.55 6.58 1.88
CA GLY A 161 -0.82 7.55 0.82
C GLY A 161 0.46 8.15 0.23
N PHE A 162 0.32 8.83 -0.91
CA PHE A 162 1.44 9.50 -1.57
C PHE A 162 2.11 10.51 -0.62
N ARG A 163 3.44 10.40 -0.45
CA ARG A 163 4.27 11.22 0.45
C ARG A 163 3.86 11.23 1.92
N LEU A 164 3.03 10.29 2.35
CA LEU A 164 2.72 10.11 3.76
C LEU A 164 3.59 9.00 4.35
N PRO A 165 4.21 9.19 5.52
CA PRO A 165 5.01 8.15 6.14
C PRO A 165 4.11 7.05 6.75
N ALA A 166 4.65 5.83 6.84
CA ALA A 166 3.98 4.68 7.45
C ALA A 166 3.56 4.95 8.91
N SER A 167 4.23 5.88 9.62
CA SER A 167 3.88 6.27 10.98
C SER A 167 2.48 6.87 11.11
N GLN A 168 1.93 7.43 10.04
CA GLN A 168 0.57 8.00 9.99
C GLN A 168 -0.55 6.95 10.04
N TYR A 169 -0.21 5.66 10.13
CA TYR A 169 -1.15 4.54 10.20
C TYR A 169 -0.82 3.59 11.36
N GLN A 170 -0.10 4.09 12.38
CA GLN A 170 0.32 3.26 13.51
C GLN A 170 -0.87 2.81 14.36
N SER A 171 -1.89 3.66 14.54
CA SER A 171 -3.08 3.31 15.31
C SER A 171 -3.83 2.12 14.71
N TYR A 172 -3.93 2.04 13.38
CA TYR A 172 -4.49 0.89 12.68
C TYR A 172 -3.69 -0.38 12.98
N ALA A 173 -2.37 -0.30 12.84
CA ALA A 173 -1.51 -1.46 13.06
C ALA A 173 -1.61 -1.99 14.50
N LEU A 174 -1.61 -1.11 15.49
CA LEU A 174 -1.76 -1.48 16.89
C LEU A 174 -3.12 -2.12 17.18
N ARG A 175 -4.20 -1.56 16.62
CA ARG A 175 -5.54 -2.12 16.80
C ARG A 175 -5.66 -3.50 16.19
N LEU A 176 -5.19 -3.69 14.95
CA LEU A 176 -5.25 -4.97 14.25
C LEU A 176 -4.37 -6.03 14.93
N ALA A 177 -3.18 -5.65 15.45
CA ALA A 177 -2.34 -6.56 16.19
C ALA A 177 -3.01 -7.06 17.50
N ARG A 178 -3.79 -6.21 18.19
CA ARG A 178 -4.61 -6.64 19.33
C ARG A 178 -5.61 -7.72 18.97
N TRP A 179 -6.04 -7.78 17.70
CA TRP A 179 -6.98 -8.77 17.18
C TRP A 179 -6.31 -9.99 16.55
N GLY A 180 -4.99 -10.12 16.67
CA GLY A 180 -4.25 -11.31 16.22
C GLY A 180 -3.89 -11.25 14.75
N TYR A 181 -3.42 -10.10 14.27
CA TYR A 181 -2.82 -9.92 12.95
C TYR A 181 -1.38 -9.47 13.07
N VAL A 182 -0.52 -9.95 12.19
CA VAL A 182 0.76 -9.29 11.95
C VAL A 182 0.52 -8.21 10.89
N VAL A 183 0.81 -6.97 11.25
CA VAL A 183 0.57 -5.82 10.37
C VAL A 183 1.90 -5.25 9.90
N VAL A 184 2.10 -5.23 8.59
CA VAL A 184 3.28 -4.68 7.95
C VAL A 184 2.92 -3.35 7.30
N ARG A 185 3.51 -2.26 7.80
CA ARG A 185 3.53 -0.93 7.16
C ARG A 185 4.91 -0.72 6.54
N TRP A 186 5.03 0.17 5.59
CA TRP A 186 6.27 0.34 4.85
C TRP A 186 6.44 1.74 4.28
N ASP A 187 7.68 2.15 4.11
CA ASP A 187 8.07 3.37 3.40
C ASP A 187 9.12 3.02 2.35
N THR A 188 9.10 3.72 1.21
CA THR A 188 10.22 3.73 0.29
C THR A 188 11.38 4.51 0.90
N THR A 189 12.62 4.09 0.65
CA THR A 189 13.81 4.85 1.09
C THR A 189 14.14 6.01 0.15
N THR A 190 13.60 5.96 -1.07
CA THR A 190 13.71 7.04 -2.05
C THR A 190 12.52 7.96 -1.90
N GLU A 191 12.74 9.26 -1.73
CA GLU A 191 11.66 10.23 -1.70
C GLU A 191 10.95 10.27 -3.06
N GLU A 192 9.62 10.11 -3.02
CA GLU A 192 8.79 10.29 -4.20
C GLU A 192 8.62 11.79 -4.48
N GLY A 193 9.13 12.24 -5.62
CA GLY A 193 8.98 13.62 -6.08
C GLY A 193 7.61 13.88 -6.71
N PHE A 194 7.20 15.16 -6.77
CA PHE A 194 6.06 15.58 -7.59
C PHE A 194 6.40 15.52 -9.09
N ILE A 195 7.68 15.64 -9.45
CA ILE A 195 8.24 15.58 -10.80
C ILE A 195 9.68 15.03 -10.65
N PRO A 196 10.18 14.20 -11.46
CA PRO A 196 9.79 13.01 -12.24
C PRO A 196 10.38 11.71 -11.68
N ARG A 197 10.41 11.48 -10.38
CA ARG A 197 10.85 10.23 -9.77
C ARG A 197 9.73 9.59 -8.96
N SER A 198 8.70 9.15 -9.67
CA SER A 198 7.75 8.23 -9.07
C SER A 198 8.17 6.81 -9.40
N ILE A 199 8.33 5.98 -8.39
CA ILE A 199 8.53 4.55 -8.60
C ILE A 199 7.27 4.01 -9.27
N SER A 200 7.45 3.16 -10.29
CA SER A 200 6.35 2.49 -10.97
C SER A 200 5.37 1.86 -9.99
N HIS A 201 4.07 2.16 -10.12
CA HIS A 201 3.04 1.54 -9.29
C HIS A 201 2.95 0.02 -9.54
N ARG A 202 3.26 -0.43 -10.75
CA ARG A 202 3.37 -1.85 -11.08
C ARG A 202 4.49 -2.51 -10.29
N VAL A 203 5.66 -1.88 -10.22
CA VAL A 203 6.81 -2.36 -9.44
C VAL A 203 6.50 -2.36 -7.95
N LEU A 204 5.96 -1.26 -7.42
CA LEU A 204 5.57 -1.17 -6.01
C LEU A 204 4.55 -2.26 -5.63
N ALA A 205 3.57 -2.54 -6.48
CA ALA A 205 2.62 -3.61 -6.22
C ALA A 205 3.29 -5.00 -6.20
N ASN A 206 4.27 -5.24 -7.08
CA ASN A 206 5.05 -6.47 -7.06
C ASN A 206 5.89 -6.59 -5.76
N MET A 207 6.47 -5.48 -5.31
CA MET A 207 7.18 -5.44 -4.01
C MET A 207 6.22 -5.77 -2.86
N LEU A 208 4.99 -5.23 -2.86
CA LEU A 208 4.00 -5.53 -1.84
C LEU A 208 3.59 -7.01 -1.81
N ARG A 209 3.53 -7.67 -2.97
CA ARG A 209 3.25 -9.12 -3.03
C ARG A 209 4.34 -9.95 -2.35
N ALA A 210 5.59 -9.55 -2.50
CA ALA A 210 6.74 -10.23 -1.89
C ALA A 210 6.95 -9.84 -0.41
N LEU A 211 6.43 -8.67 0.02
CA LEU A 211 6.74 -8.07 1.31
C LEU A 211 6.45 -8.98 2.51
N PRO A 212 5.32 -9.73 2.61
CA PRO A 212 5.07 -10.62 3.73
C PRO A 212 6.17 -11.67 3.93
N ASP A 213 6.62 -12.32 2.86
CA ASP A 213 7.65 -13.36 2.92
C ASP A 213 9.02 -12.75 3.26
N GLU A 214 9.35 -11.59 2.69
CA GLU A 214 10.61 -10.90 2.97
C GLU A 214 10.68 -10.44 4.44
N VAL A 215 9.59 -9.93 5.00
CA VAL A 215 9.51 -9.58 6.42
C VAL A 215 9.63 -10.82 7.29
N ALA A 216 8.88 -11.88 6.98
CA ALA A 216 8.91 -13.13 7.75
C ALA A 216 10.34 -13.71 7.82
N ARG A 217 11.06 -13.68 6.69
CA ARG A 217 12.42 -14.16 6.60
C ARG A 217 13.40 -13.24 7.34
N ALA A 218 13.36 -11.94 7.10
CA ALA A 218 14.34 -10.99 7.63
C ALA A 218 14.18 -10.76 9.13
N ALA A 219 12.94 -10.79 9.65
CA ALA A 219 12.64 -10.64 11.08
C ALA A 219 12.62 -11.98 11.83
N SER A 220 12.95 -13.11 11.19
CA SER A 220 12.85 -14.46 11.77
C SER A 220 11.45 -14.79 12.30
N MET A 221 10.41 -14.33 11.59
CA MET A 221 9.00 -14.46 11.98
C MET A 221 8.24 -15.56 11.19
N THR A 222 8.94 -16.49 10.55
CA THR A 222 8.31 -17.52 9.70
C THR A 222 7.31 -18.41 10.45
N GLY A 223 7.51 -18.65 11.74
CA GLY A 223 6.55 -19.37 12.60
C GLY A 223 5.43 -18.49 13.17
N MET A 224 5.52 -17.18 13.02
CA MET A 224 4.55 -16.22 13.57
C MET A 224 3.60 -15.68 12.50
N MET A 225 4.04 -15.60 11.23
CA MET A 225 3.30 -14.99 10.11
C MET A 225 2.73 -16.08 9.20
N ASP A 226 1.43 -16.04 8.94
CA ASP A 226 0.81 -16.83 7.87
C ASP A 226 0.78 -16.01 6.58
N THR A 227 1.86 -16.05 5.83
CA THR A 227 2.01 -15.33 4.56
C THR A 227 1.13 -15.87 3.43
N ARG A 228 0.38 -16.95 3.68
CA ARG A 228 -0.63 -17.49 2.76
C ARG A 228 -2.04 -16.91 2.99
N ARG A 229 -2.23 -16.13 4.04
CA ARG A 229 -3.48 -15.41 4.33
C ARG A 229 -3.20 -13.92 4.49
N VAL A 230 -3.13 -13.19 3.37
CA VAL A 230 -2.77 -11.77 3.33
C VAL A 230 -3.98 -10.92 2.97
N VAL A 231 -4.27 -9.90 3.79
CA VAL A 231 -5.18 -8.81 3.45
C VAL A 231 -4.34 -7.62 3.03
N PHE A 232 -4.58 -7.09 1.84
CA PHE A 232 -3.95 -5.84 1.40
C PHE A 232 -4.89 -4.69 1.68
N ALA A 233 -4.38 -3.68 2.38
CA ALA A 233 -5.12 -2.48 2.71
C ALA A 233 -4.28 -1.24 2.42
N GLY A 234 -4.92 -0.10 2.15
CA GLY A 234 -4.16 1.13 1.95
C GLY A 234 -5.02 2.36 1.72
N HIS A 235 -4.40 3.52 1.97
CA HIS A 235 -5.00 4.83 1.81
C HIS A 235 -4.53 5.49 0.51
N SER A 236 -5.46 6.14 -0.22
CA SER A 236 -5.11 6.95 -1.40
C SER A 236 -4.33 6.12 -2.44
N ARG A 237 -3.12 6.57 -2.85
CA ARG A 237 -2.17 5.79 -3.65
C ARG A 237 -1.91 4.40 -3.05
N GLY A 238 -1.78 4.30 -1.72
CA GLY A 238 -1.61 3.01 -1.06
C GLY A 238 -2.78 2.07 -1.29
N GLY A 239 -4.00 2.58 -1.41
CA GLY A 239 -5.18 1.81 -1.83
C GLY A 239 -5.06 1.28 -3.25
N LYS A 240 -4.56 2.09 -4.19
CA LYS A 240 -4.23 1.65 -5.54
C LYS A 240 -3.21 0.52 -5.55
N LEU A 241 -2.08 0.71 -4.85
CA LEU A 241 -1.02 -0.30 -4.78
C LEU A 241 -1.51 -1.61 -4.14
N SER A 242 -2.31 -1.51 -3.09
CA SER A 242 -2.92 -2.66 -2.41
C SER A 242 -3.87 -3.43 -3.33
N ALA A 243 -4.71 -2.74 -4.12
CA ALA A 243 -5.59 -3.40 -5.09
C ALA A 243 -4.80 -4.12 -6.20
N LEU A 244 -3.75 -3.46 -6.74
CA LEU A 244 -2.84 -4.09 -7.71
C LEU A 244 -2.13 -5.31 -7.11
N ALA A 245 -1.67 -5.22 -5.86
CA ALA A 245 -1.03 -6.34 -5.18
C ALA A 245 -2.00 -7.50 -4.94
N THR A 246 -3.24 -7.21 -4.54
CA THR A 246 -4.30 -8.21 -4.33
C THR A 246 -4.58 -9.00 -5.61
N ALA A 247 -4.79 -8.32 -6.73
CA ALA A 247 -5.16 -8.92 -8.00
C ALA A 247 -4.11 -9.91 -8.56
N GLY A 248 -2.86 -9.76 -8.17
CA GLY A 248 -1.77 -10.60 -8.65
C GLY A 248 -1.17 -11.54 -7.61
N ASN A 249 -1.83 -11.76 -6.47
CA ASN A 249 -1.30 -12.57 -5.38
C ASN A 249 -2.27 -13.70 -5.01
N ALA A 250 -1.83 -14.96 -5.18
CA ALA A 250 -2.62 -16.14 -4.83
C ALA A 250 -2.88 -16.26 -3.31
N ASN A 251 -2.07 -15.62 -2.49
CA ASN A 251 -2.20 -15.60 -1.03
C ASN A 251 -3.11 -14.44 -0.53
N ALA A 252 -3.57 -13.58 -1.43
CA ALA A 252 -4.48 -12.50 -1.08
C ALA A 252 -5.88 -13.05 -0.77
N VAL A 253 -6.36 -12.78 0.44
CA VAL A 253 -7.68 -13.24 0.89
C VAL A 253 -8.69 -12.10 1.06
N GLY A 254 -8.26 -10.82 1.03
CA GLY A 254 -9.13 -9.66 1.17
C GLY A 254 -8.45 -8.35 0.72
N PHE A 255 -9.28 -7.37 0.38
CA PHE A 255 -8.84 -6.03 0.01
C PHE A 255 -9.62 -4.94 0.76
N VAL A 256 -8.91 -3.92 1.27
CA VAL A 256 -9.54 -2.72 1.86
C VAL A 256 -8.90 -1.45 1.31
N GLY A 257 -9.69 -0.61 0.64
CA GLY A 257 -9.29 0.71 0.20
C GLY A 257 -9.82 1.81 1.13
N LEU A 258 -8.94 2.63 1.70
CA LEU A 258 -9.28 3.82 2.46
C LEU A 258 -9.16 5.02 1.51
N ASP A 259 -10.27 5.49 1.00
CA ASP A 259 -10.36 6.53 -0.06
C ASP A 259 -9.33 6.31 -1.18
N PRO A 260 -9.30 5.11 -1.80
CA PRO A 260 -8.29 4.76 -2.79
C PRO A 260 -8.39 5.64 -4.03
N VAL A 261 -7.23 5.93 -4.67
CA VAL A 261 -7.14 6.79 -5.86
C VAL A 261 -6.39 6.07 -6.97
N ASP A 262 -7.04 5.83 -8.12
CA ASP A 262 -6.48 5.08 -9.24
C ASP A 262 -5.62 5.91 -10.21
N ALA A 263 -5.43 7.20 -9.93
CA ALA A 263 -4.58 8.06 -10.73
C ALA A 263 -3.10 7.66 -10.68
N PRO A 264 -2.30 7.97 -11.73
CA PRO A 264 -0.85 8.01 -11.62
C PRO A 264 -0.42 9.12 -10.64
N PRO A 265 0.85 9.18 -10.24
CA PRO A 265 1.35 10.31 -9.45
C PRO A 265 1.06 11.65 -10.13
N PRO A 266 0.90 12.75 -9.37
CA PRO A 266 0.66 14.06 -9.95
C PRO A 266 1.66 14.40 -11.05
N MET A 267 1.18 15.01 -12.14
CA MET A 267 1.98 15.42 -13.32
C MET A 267 2.65 14.25 -14.06
N THR A 268 2.29 13.02 -13.77
CA THR A 268 2.78 11.82 -14.49
C THR A 268 1.72 11.37 -15.49
N PRO A 269 2.06 11.16 -16.77
CA PRO A 269 1.09 10.65 -17.73
C PRO A 269 0.68 9.21 -17.41
N PRO A 270 -0.56 8.80 -17.74
CA PRO A 270 -0.96 7.40 -17.68
C PRO A 270 -0.04 6.54 -18.58
N GLY A 271 0.22 5.32 -18.16
CA GLY A 271 1.08 4.39 -18.91
C GLY A 271 1.19 3.04 -18.24
N PRO A 272 1.93 2.09 -18.84
CA PRO A 272 2.04 0.71 -18.35
C PRO A 272 2.68 0.60 -16.96
N GLU A 273 3.41 1.64 -16.55
CA GLU A 273 4.01 1.71 -15.20
C GLU A 273 2.98 2.07 -14.12
N TYR A 274 1.82 2.63 -14.52
CA TYR A 274 0.75 3.05 -13.63
C TYR A 274 -0.59 2.41 -14.02
N PRO A 275 -0.68 1.06 -14.02
CA PRO A 275 -1.88 0.36 -14.47
C PRO A 275 -3.10 0.75 -13.62
N SER A 276 -4.30 0.59 -14.19
CA SER A 276 -5.54 0.77 -13.44
C SER A 276 -5.70 -0.33 -12.40
N ALA A 277 -5.78 0.08 -11.16
CA ALA A 277 -6.03 -0.82 -10.03
C ALA A 277 -7.48 -1.27 -9.97
N ALA A 278 -8.42 -0.42 -10.38
CA ALA A 278 -9.83 -0.78 -10.49
C ALA A 278 -10.01 -1.92 -11.50
N THR A 279 -9.41 -1.82 -12.70
CA THR A 279 -9.43 -2.90 -13.69
C THR A 279 -8.79 -4.18 -13.17
N ALA A 280 -7.65 -4.08 -12.48
CA ALA A 280 -6.97 -5.24 -11.91
C ALA A 280 -7.83 -5.92 -10.84
N LEU A 281 -8.48 -5.13 -9.96
CA LEU A 281 -9.31 -5.64 -8.87
C LEU A 281 -10.53 -6.44 -9.38
N ALA A 282 -11.01 -6.19 -10.59
CA ALA A 282 -12.08 -6.95 -11.22
C ALA A 282 -11.79 -8.47 -11.33
N SER A 283 -10.53 -8.88 -11.31
CA SER A 283 -10.12 -10.29 -11.32
C SER A 283 -10.12 -10.95 -9.95
N PHE A 284 -10.12 -10.17 -8.87
CA PHE A 284 -10.11 -10.69 -7.50
C PHE A 284 -11.50 -11.17 -7.09
N ARG A 285 -11.60 -12.37 -6.49
CA ARG A 285 -12.86 -13.02 -6.11
C ARG A 285 -13.11 -13.05 -4.60
N GLY A 286 -12.14 -12.61 -3.81
CA GLY A 286 -12.30 -12.48 -2.36
C GLY A 286 -13.07 -11.23 -1.95
N PRO A 287 -13.43 -11.11 -0.67
CA PRO A 287 -14.17 -9.98 -0.16
C PRO A 287 -13.36 -8.68 -0.27
N SER A 288 -14.03 -7.62 -0.73
CA SER A 288 -13.44 -6.30 -0.93
C SER A 288 -14.29 -5.22 -0.26
N VAL A 289 -13.64 -4.26 0.38
CA VAL A 289 -14.29 -3.07 0.92
C VAL A 289 -13.56 -1.81 0.46
N VAL A 290 -14.31 -0.82 0.05
CA VAL A 290 -13.80 0.54 -0.15
C VAL A 290 -14.55 1.51 0.74
N ILE A 291 -13.80 2.32 1.49
CA ILE A 291 -14.33 3.39 2.33
C ILE A 291 -13.94 4.71 1.67
N GLY A 292 -14.92 5.51 1.30
CA GLY A 292 -14.70 6.76 0.57
C GLY A 292 -15.01 8.00 1.39
N ALA A 293 -14.20 9.04 1.20
CA ALA A 293 -14.44 10.38 1.68
C ALA A 293 -15.28 11.16 0.65
N ALA A 294 -16.49 11.57 1.03
CA ALA A 294 -17.37 12.30 0.08
C ALA A 294 -16.76 13.63 -0.41
N LEU A 295 -15.92 14.26 0.42
CA LEU A 295 -15.22 15.50 0.08
C LEU A 295 -13.86 15.28 -0.56
N GLY A 296 -13.41 14.03 -0.71
CA GLY A 296 -12.15 13.70 -1.39
C GLY A 296 -12.12 14.16 -2.86
N GLY A 297 -13.29 14.17 -3.51
CA GLY A 297 -13.49 14.65 -4.88
C GLY A 297 -13.62 16.17 -5.01
N VAL A 298 -13.56 16.93 -3.93
CA VAL A 298 -13.70 18.40 -3.93
C VAL A 298 -12.31 19.03 -3.95
N ALA A 299 -12.06 19.87 -4.95
CA ALA A 299 -10.81 20.61 -5.10
C ALA A 299 -10.73 21.78 -4.09
N THR A 300 -9.51 22.09 -3.64
CA THR A 300 -9.23 23.30 -2.86
C THR A 300 -8.48 24.33 -3.72
N PRO A 301 -8.56 25.62 -3.40
CA PRO A 301 -7.74 26.63 -4.08
C PRO A 301 -6.23 26.35 -3.99
N GLY A 302 -5.75 25.79 -2.84
CA GLY A 302 -4.34 25.43 -2.64
C GLY A 302 -3.85 24.24 -3.45
N SER A 303 -4.74 23.47 -4.06
CA SER A 303 -4.40 22.32 -4.92
C SER A 303 -4.41 22.63 -6.40
N PHE A 304 -4.32 23.89 -6.80
CA PHE A 304 -4.45 24.32 -8.21
C PHE A 304 -5.76 23.84 -8.87
N GLY A 305 -6.84 23.74 -8.10
CA GLY A 305 -8.13 23.26 -8.56
C GLY A 305 -8.22 21.74 -8.76
N MET A 306 -7.25 20.96 -8.27
CA MET A 306 -7.30 19.50 -8.31
C MET A 306 -7.89 18.93 -7.02
N ALA A 307 -8.72 17.90 -7.16
CA ALA A 307 -9.18 17.10 -6.02
C ALA A 307 -8.16 16.04 -5.65
N CYS A 308 -8.03 15.71 -4.36
CA CYS A 308 -7.12 14.66 -3.90
C CYS A 308 -7.58 13.24 -4.30
N ALA A 309 -8.89 13.04 -4.42
CA ALA A 309 -9.50 11.80 -4.89
C ALA A 309 -10.54 12.13 -5.98
N PRO A 310 -10.10 12.45 -7.23
CA PRO A 310 -11.00 12.82 -8.30
C PRO A 310 -12.10 11.77 -8.54
N THR A 311 -13.31 12.20 -8.86
CA THR A 311 -14.49 11.31 -8.95
C THR A 311 -14.29 10.16 -9.96
N MET A 312 -13.51 10.37 -11.01
CA MET A 312 -13.22 9.33 -12.02
C MET A 312 -12.19 8.29 -11.57
N ASP A 313 -11.44 8.56 -10.49
CA ASP A 313 -10.34 7.72 -10.01
C ASP A 313 -10.50 7.28 -8.55
N ASN A 314 -11.60 7.65 -7.87
CA ASN A 314 -11.78 7.43 -6.43
C ASN A 314 -12.41 6.07 -6.10
N TYR A 315 -12.72 5.87 -4.84
CA TYR A 315 -13.29 4.64 -4.27
C TYR A 315 -14.50 4.07 -5.03
N ARG A 316 -15.34 4.92 -5.67
CA ARG A 316 -16.51 4.48 -6.45
C ARG A 316 -16.09 3.71 -7.70
N THR A 317 -15.00 4.10 -8.33
CA THR A 317 -14.44 3.39 -9.49
C THR A 317 -13.95 2.00 -9.07
N PHE A 318 -13.30 1.89 -7.91
CA PHE A 318 -12.89 0.60 -7.36
C PHE A 318 -14.09 -0.30 -7.03
N TYR A 319 -15.12 0.25 -6.36
CA TYR A 319 -16.33 -0.51 -6.08
C TYR A 319 -17.02 -0.98 -7.35
N THR A 320 -17.19 -0.09 -8.33
CA THR A 320 -17.84 -0.43 -9.61
C THR A 320 -17.12 -1.59 -10.31
N ALA A 321 -15.79 -1.60 -10.28
CA ALA A 321 -14.98 -2.63 -10.93
C ALA A 321 -14.84 -3.92 -10.10
N ALA A 322 -14.84 -3.85 -8.77
CA ALA A 322 -14.65 -5.01 -7.90
C ALA A 322 -15.70 -6.09 -8.16
N SER A 323 -15.30 -7.36 -8.10
CA SER A 323 -16.23 -8.49 -8.12
C SER A 323 -16.96 -8.63 -6.78
N ALA A 324 -18.13 -9.26 -6.77
CA ALA A 324 -18.82 -9.67 -5.55
C ALA A 324 -18.01 -10.77 -4.82
N PRO A 325 -17.99 -10.79 -3.47
CA PRO A 325 -18.65 -9.86 -2.58
C PRO A 325 -17.86 -8.56 -2.38
N ALA A 326 -18.49 -7.41 -2.60
CA ALA A 326 -17.88 -6.11 -2.41
C ALA A 326 -18.80 -5.15 -1.65
N THR A 327 -18.20 -4.28 -0.82
CA THR A 327 -18.91 -3.24 -0.07
C THR A 327 -18.29 -1.89 -0.37
N GLU A 328 -19.12 -0.88 -0.64
CA GLU A 328 -18.74 0.52 -0.63
C GLU A 328 -19.34 1.18 0.61
N ILE A 329 -18.52 1.96 1.32
CA ILE A 329 -18.93 2.77 2.46
C ILE A 329 -18.53 4.21 2.18
N THR A 330 -19.47 5.14 2.20
CA THR A 330 -19.22 6.57 1.99
C THR A 330 -19.40 7.34 3.30
N LEU A 331 -18.39 8.13 3.66
CA LEU A 331 -18.39 9.02 4.82
C LEU A 331 -18.67 10.46 4.35
N ALA A 332 -19.89 10.95 4.59
CA ALA A 332 -20.43 12.15 3.95
C ALA A 332 -19.66 13.45 4.27
N GLN A 333 -19.19 13.62 5.51
CA GLN A 333 -18.54 14.85 5.98
C GLN A 333 -17.03 14.68 6.14
N THR A 334 -16.44 13.78 5.36
CA THR A 334 -15.04 13.38 5.47
C THR A 334 -14.24 13.85 4.28
N GLY A 335 -13.09 14.43 4.54
CA GLY A 335 -12.06 14.76 3.55
C GLY A 335 -11.01 13.65 3.43
N HIS A 336 -10.28 13.67 2.31
CA HIS A 336 -9.30 12.65 1.93
C HIS A 336 -8.26 12.32 3.01
N MET A 337 -7.78 13.34 3.75
CA MET A 337 -6.69 13.18 4.73
C MET A 337 -7.15 12.83 6.15
N GLN A 338 -8.45 12.56 6.38
CA GLN A 338 -8.94 12.25 7.73
C GLN A 338 -8.77 10.79 8.14
N PHE A 339 -8.25 9.95 7.25
CA PHE A 339 -7.92 8.54 7.54
C PHE A 339 -6.58 8.37 8.26
N ILE A 340 -5.72 9.40 8.31
CA ILE A 340 -4.40 9.31 8.95
C ILE A 340 -4.45 9.63 10.44
N ASP A 341 -3.41 9.24 11.17
CA ASP A 341 -3.36 9.37 12.63
C ASP A 341 -3.30 10.82 13.10
N ASP A 342 -2.51 11.66 12.42
CA ASP A 342 -2.30 13.04 12.83
C ASP A 342 -2.04 13.97 11.62
N ARG A 343 -3.04 14.75 11.24
CA ARG A 343 -2.93 15.72 10.14
C ARG A 343 -1.99 16.88 10.46
N ALA A 344 -1.74 17.18 11.73
CA ALA A 344 -0.79 18.23 12.12
C ALA A 344 0.66 17.83 11.85
N ARG A 345 0.94 16.53 11.71
CA ARG A 345 2.26 15.99 11.40
C ARG A 345 2.43 15.61 9.92
N CYS A 346 1.62 16.17 9.05
CA CYS A 346 1.80 15.96 7.62
C CYS A 346 3.10 16.57 7.12
N PRO A 347 3.83 15.87 6.21
CA PRO A 347 5.03 16.42 5.59
C PRO A 347 4.79 17.75 4.88
N ALA A 348 5.84 18.57 4.79
CA ALA A 348 5.80 19.80 4.02
C ALA A 348 5.50 19.50 2.53
N SER A 349 4.73 20.38 1.91
CA SER A 349 4.45 20.33 0.49
C SER A 349 5.42 21.25 -0.27
N PRO A 350 6.02 20.82 -1.38
CA PRO A 350 6.82 21.70 -2.24
C PRO A 350 5.99 22.82 -2.89
N LEU A 351 4.65 22.72 -2.82
CA LEU A 351 3.70 23.72 -3.30
C LEU A 351 3.31 24.75 -2.21
N GLY A 352 3.96 24.67 -1.04
CA GLY A 352 3.63 25.45 0.16
C GLY A 352 2.67 24.72 1.11
N GLY A 353 2.75 25.04 2.40
CA GLY A 353 1.98 24.35 3.43
C GLY A 353 2.40 22.90 3.65
N THR A 354 1.43 22.03 3.91
CA THR A 354 1.65 20.59 4.10
C THR A 354 0.93 19.78 3.02
N ILE A 355 1.33 18.51 2.83
CA ILE A 355 0.62 17.59 1.92
C ILE A 355 -0.87 17.51 2.28
N CYS A 356 -1.20 17.53 3.56
CA CYS A 356 -2.60 17.47 4.01
C CYS A 356 -3.41 18.72 3.67
N SER A 357 -2.78 19.89 3.61
CA SER A 357 -3.45 21.15 3.28
C SER A 357 -3.84 21.28 1.79
N LEU A 358 -3.36 20.36 0.96
CA LEU A 358 -3.74 20.30 -0.47
C LEU A 358 -5.13 19.68 -0.66
N CYS A 359 -5.68 19.00 0.34
CA CYS A 359 -6.95 18.29 0.24
C CYS A 359 -8.04 19.01 1.01
N THR A 360 -9.28 18.95 0.50
CA THR A 360 -10.46 19.47 1.22
C THR A 360 -10.61 18.72 2.55
N ALA A 361 -10.64 19.49 3.65
CA ALA A 361 -10.92 18.95 4.96
C ALA A 361 -12.44 18.76 5.15
N GLY A 362 -12.83 17.67 5.80
CA GLY A 362 -14.21 17.46 6.24
C GLY A 362 -14.44 17.98 7.65
N THR A 363 -15.71 18.01 8.06
CA THR A 363 -16.16 18.43 9.39
C THR A 363 -16.35 17.27 10.37
N ALA A 364 -16.29 16.02 9.88
CA ALA A 364 -16.27 14.84 10.76
C ALA A 364 -15.02 14.86 11.65
N ALA A 365 -15.13 14.37 12.89
CA ALA A 365 -13.97 14.24 13.75
C ALA A 365 -13.02 13.16 13.18
N ASP A 366 -11.72 13.46 13.14
CA ASP A 366 -10.69 12.53 12.62
C ASP A 366 -10.70 11.19 13.38
N THR A 367 -10.96 11.22 14.69
CA THR A 367 -11.10 10.01 15.52
C THR A 367 -12.26 9.15 15.06
N THR A 368 -13.42 9.74 14.77
CA THR A 368 -14.60 9.01 14.28
C THR A 368 -14.32 8.35 12.92
N VAL A 369 -13.69 9.08 11.99
CA VAL A 369 -13.31 8.54 10.68
C VAL A 369 -12.36 7.34 10.82
N ARG A 370 -11.34 7.47 11.68
CA ARG A 370 -10.40 6.37 11.95
C ARG A 370 -11.07 5.19 12.65
N ASP A 371 -11.93 5.41 13.63
CA ASP A 371 -12.60 4.33 14.35
C ASP A 371 -13.51 3.52 13.42
N ILE A 372 -14.27 4.19 12.55
CA ILE A 372 -15.08 3.53 11.52
C ILE A 372 -14.17 2.72 10.58
N SER A 373 -13.11 3.35 10.06
CA SER A 373 -12.21 2.73 9.10
C SER A 373 -11.48 1.51 9.68
N GLN A 374 -11.00 1.62 10.91
CA GLN A 374 -10.34 0.52 11.63
C GLN A 374 -11.30 -0.63 11.93
N THR A 375 -12.54 -0.32 12.32
CA THR A 375 -13.56 -1.33 12.60
C THR A 375 -13.95 -2.10 11.34
N VAL A 376 -14.14 -1.39 10.23
CA VAL A 376 -14.47 -1.98 8.93
C VAL A 376 -13.31 -2.82 8.38
N LEU A 377 -12.07 -2.29 8.45
CA LEU A 377 -10.87 -3.04 8.05
C LEU A 377 -10.72 -4.33 8.86
N LEU A 378 -10.92 -4.25 10.19
CA LEU A 378 -10.89 -5.42 11.05
C LEU A 378 -11.99 -6.42 10.69
N ALA A 379 -13.23 -5.96 10.54
CA ALA A 379 -14.37 -6.84 10.22
C ALA A 379 -14.14 -7.58 8.89
N LEU A 380 -13.68 -6.89 7.83
CA LEU A 380 -13.32 -7.56 6.59
C LEU A 380 -12.20 -8.57 6.78
N SER A 381 -11.15 -8.21 7.54
CA SER A 381 -10.03 -9.12 7.81
C SER A 381 -10.49 -10.38 8.55
N GLU A 382 -11.39 -10.26 9.53
CA GLU A 382 -11.98 -11.39 10.26
C GLU A 382 -12.80 -12.29 9.33
N ARG A 383 -13.61 -11.70 8.45
CA ARG A 383 -14.35 -12.47 7.42
C ARG A 383 -13.39 -13.19 6.48
N ALA A 384 -12.39 -12.49 5.97
CA ALA A 384 -11.50 -13.02 4.95
C ALA A 384 -10.56 -14.11 5.48
N THR A 385 -10.12 -14.00 6.74
CA THR A 385 -9.10 -14.90 7.30
C THR A 385 -9.66 -15.96 8.25
N ARG A 386 -10.82 -15.73 8.86
CA ARG A 386 -11.42 -16.60 9.87
C ARG A 386 -12.86 -16.99 9.59
N GLY A 387 -13.46 -16.53 8.47
CA GLY A 387 -14.85 -16.81 8.11
C GLY A 387 -15.87 -16.20 9.08
N ALA A 388 -15.50 -15.17 9.84
CA ALA A 388 -16.35 -14.57 10.84
C ALA A 388 -17.60 -13.92 10.23
N GLU A 389 -18.72 -13.96 10.96
CA GLU A 389 -19.93 -13.23 10.62
C GLU A 389 -19.77 -11.74 10.97
N VAL A 390 -19.87 -10.89 9.95
CA VAL A 390 -19.54 -9.45 10.06
C VAL A 390 -20.59 -8.54 9.39
N SER A 391 -21.77 -9.04 9.09
CA SER A 391 -22.83 -8.28 8.42
C SER A 391 -23.18 -6.99 9.18
N ALA A 392 -23.09 -7.01 10.51
CA ALA A 392 -23.29 -5.84 11.35
C ALA A 392 -22.42 -4.64 10.95
N TYR A 393 -21.23 -4.90 10.37
CA TYR A 393 -20.20 -3.90 10.08
C TYR A 393 -20.03 -3.60 8.58
N LEU A 394 -20.51 -4.51 7.71
CA LEU A 394 -20.22 -4.45 6.27
C LEU A 394 -21.46 -4.36 5.39
N THR A 395 -22.67 -4.29 5.98
CA THR A 395 -23.89 -4.18 5.17
C THR A 395 -24.66 -2.89 5.47
N PRO A 396 -25.44 -2.34 4.53
CA PRO A 396 -26.22 -1.13 4.71
C PRO A 396 -27.20 -1.20 5.89
N THR A 397 -27.72 -2.39 6.19
CA THR A 397 -28.67 -2.68 7.28
C THR A 397 -27.99 -3.24 8.52
N GLY A 398 -26.65 -3.31 8.53
CA GLY A 398 -25.88 -3.83 9.64
C GLY A 398 -26.11 -3.03 10.92
N SER A 399 -26.35 -3.70 12.04
CA SER A 399 -26.76 -3.06 13.30
C SER A 399 -25.76 -2.04 13.83
N TRP A 400 -24.48 -2.15 13.48
CA TRP A 400 -23.47 -1.17 13.85
C TRP A 400 -23.26 -0.12 12.77
N LEU A 401 -23.18 -0.51 11.49
CA LEU A 401 -22.85 0.42 10.40
C LEU A 401 -23.99 1.42 10.15
N SER A 402 -25.23 0.95 10.19
CA SER A 402 -26.41 1.77 9.88
C SER A 402 -26.69 2.90 10.87
N ILE A 403 -26.12 2.83 12.08
CA ILE A 403 -26.30 3.87 13.11
C ILE A 403 -25.18 4.91 13.11
N GLN A 404 -24.14 4.75 12.25
CA GLN A 404 -23.08 5.73 12.16
C GLN A 404 -23.55 6.98 11.42
N ALA A 405 -23.46 8.13 12.10
CA ALA A 405 -23.91 9.39 11.52
C ALA A 405 -23.12 9.76 10.24
N GLY A 406 -23.84 10.11 9.18
CA GLY A 406 -23.22 10.51 7.91
C GLY A 406 -22.54 9.37 7.13
N VAL A 407 -22.88 8.12 7.47
CA VAL A 407 -22.36 6.93 6.77
C VAL A 407 -23.47 6.35 5.89
N THR A 408 -23.12 6.04 4.65
CA THR A 408 -23.96 5.25 3.73
C THR A 408 -23.15 4.08 3.22
N ALA A 409 -23.82 2.99 2.89
CA ALA A 409 -23.16 1.80 2.34
C ALA A 409 -23.99 1.15 1.24
N GLN A 410 -23.33 0.41 0.35
CA GLN A 410 -23.93 -0.46 -0.63
C GLN A 410 -23.08 -1.73 -0.79
N VAL A 411 -23.71 -2.82 -1.20
CA VAL A 411 -23.09 -4.15 -1.35
C VAL A 411 -23.47 -4.78 -2.68
N LYS A 412 -22.64 -5.65 -3.18
CA LYS A 412 -22.91 -6.52 -4.32
C LYS A 412 -22.31 -7.91 -4.15
#